data_35ff285c7f225e86dbced6fb62ea39a3
#
_entry.id   35ff285c7f225e86dbced6fb62ea39a3
#
_cell.length_a   1.000
_cell.length_b   1.000
_cell.length_c   1.000
_cell.angle_alpha   90.00
_cell.angle_beta   90.00
_cell.angle_gamma   90.00
#
_symmetry.space_group_name_H-M   'P 1'
#
loop_
_entity.id
_entity.type
_entity.pdbx_description
1 polymer ?
#
loop_
_entity_poly.entity_id
_entity_poly.type
_entity_poly.pdbx_seq_one_letter_code
_entity_poly.pdbx_strand_id
1 'polypeptide(L)'
;MRALLSVTDKTKIEKLAKDLCDLGVELISTGGTYQTIKEADLDVIEIEKLTNFPEILEGRVKTLSPYVHGGILYKRDNNSHLATVKELNIKPIDIVVVNLYDFQKALDGGNPEEIIENIDIGCLLYTSDAADEL
;
A
#
# COMPACT_ATOMS: atom_id res chain seq x y z
N MET A 1 -4.22 11.27 10.07
CA MET A 1 -4.72 10.33 9.06
C MET A 1 -3.56 9.87 8.17
N ARG A 2 -3.59 8.65 7.73
CA ARG A 2 -2.49 8.01 6.99
C ARG A 2 -3.02 7.29 5.77
N ALA A 3 -2.34 7.42 4.64
CA ALA A 3 -2.70 6.80 3.37
C ALA A 3 -1.57 5.92 2.84
N LEU A 4 -1.92 4.73 2.36
CA LEU A 4 -1.03 3.84 1.64
C LEU A 4 -1.31 3.97 0.14
N LEU A 5 -0.29 4.36 -0.60
CA LEU A 5 -0.36 4.53 -2.06
C LEU A 5 0.55 3.52 -2.73
N SER A 6 -0.02 2.64 -3.54
CA SER A 6 0.73 1.64 -4.30
C SER A 6 0.05 1.42 -5.65
N VAL A 7 0.54 2.09 -6.66
CA VAL A 7 -0.10 2.11 -7.98
C VAL A 7 0.87 1.69 -9.09
N THR A 8 0.36 0.92 -10.03
CA THR A 8 1.08 0.54 -11.26
C THR A 8 0.98 1.66 -12.29
N ASP A 9 -0.24 2.12 -12.56
CA ASP A 9 -0.48 3.31 -13.36
C ASP A 9 -0.31 4.54 -12.47
N LYS A 10 0.76 5.30 -12.72
CA LYS A 10 1.15 6.47 -11.94
C LYS A 10 0.57 7.78 -12.48
N THR A 11 -0.38 7.69 -13.41
CA THR A 11 -1.07 8.86 -13.95
C THR A 11 -1.78 9.59 -12.83
N LYS A 12 -1.51 10.88 -12.69
CA LYS A 12 -2.11 11.77 -11.67
C LYS A 12 -1.77 11.42 -10.21
N ILE A 13 -0.86 10.48 -9.95
CA ILE A 13 -0.50 10.13 -8.57
C ILE A 13 0.15 11.32 -7.83
N GLU A 14 0.93 12.13 -8.53
CA GLU A 14 1.56 13.31 -7.94
C GLU A 14 0.52 14.31 -7.44
N LYS A 15 -0.51 14.54 -8.23
CA LYS A 15 -1.60 15.45 -7.86
C LYS A 15 -2.36 14.92 -6.65
N LEU A 16 -2.72 13.63 -6.65
CA LEU A 16 -3.40 13.01 -5.52
C LEU A 16 -2.56 13.08 -4.26
N ALA A 17 -1.29 12.73 -4.35
CA ALA A 17 -0.36 12.79 -3.23
C ALA A 17 -0.24 14.21 -2.67
N LYS A 18 -0.13 15.21 -3.53
CA LYS A 18 -0.09 16.62 -3.12
C LYS A 18 -1.37 17.03 -2.40
N ASP A 19 -2.52 16.69 -2.95
CA ASP A 19 -3.80 17.04 -2.35
C ASP A 19 -3.96 16.39 -0.97
N LEU A 20 -3.52 15.13 -0.81
CA LEU A 20 -3.53 14.45 0.49
C LEU A 20 -2.56 15.11 1.48
N CYS A 21 -1.37 15.49 1.05
CA CYS A 21 -0.41 16.21 1.90
C CYS A 21 -0.98 17.54 2.36
N ASP A 22 -1.63 18.29 1.46
CA ASP A 22 -2.26 19.58 1.78
C ASP A 22 -3.39 19.44 2.81
N LEU A 23 -4.02 18.26 2.88
CA LEU A 23 -5.03 17.93 3.87
C LEU A 23 -4.45 17.39 5.19
N GLY A 24 -3.13 17.33 5.31
CA GLY A 24 -2.46 16.82 6.50
C GLY A 24 -2.38 15.31 6.60
N VAL A 25 -2.60 14.59 5.50
CA VAL A 25 -2.50 13.13 5.46
C VAL A 25 -1.05 12.70 5.31
N GLU A 26 -0.59 11.80 6.18
CA GLU A 26 0.73 11.18 6.08
C GLU A 26 0.72 10.10 5.00
N LEU A 27 1.69 10.12 4.09
CA LEU A 27 1.76 9.19 2.97
C LEU A 27 2.76 8.06 3.24
N ILE A 28 2.34 6.84 2.94
CA ILE A 28 3.21 5.65 2.89
C ILE A 28 3.12 5.08 1.48
N SER A 29 4.24 4.66 0.93
CA SER A 29 4.26 4.15 -0.44
C SER A 29 5.32 3.07 -0.65
N THR A 30 5.20 2.36 -1.75
CA THR A 30 6.08 1.26 -2.14
C THR A 30 6.78 1.56 -3.46
N GLY A 31 7.98 1.03 -3.62
CA GLY A 31 8.69 0.92 -4.89
C GLY A 31 8.66 2.15 -5.79
N GLY A 32 8.22 1.98 -7.02
CA GLY A 32 8.16 3.05 -8.01
C GLY A 32 7.17 4.17 -7.66
N THR A 33 6.10 3.86 -6.95
CA THR A 33 5.16 4.89 -6.47
C THR A 33 5.84 5.81 -5.45
N TYR A 34 6.60 5.23 -4.52
CA TYR A 34 7.42 6.00 -3.58
C TYR A 34 8.38 6.93 -4.32
N GLN A 35 9.09 6.40 -5.31
CA GLN A 35 10.05 7.17 -6.10
C GLN A 35 9.37 8.37 -6.80
N THR A 36 8.25 8.12 -7.45
CA THR A 36 7.48 9.17 -8.15
C THR A 36 7.05 10.29 -7.21
N ILE A 37 6.53 9.94 -6.03
CA ILE A 37 6.09 10.91 -5.04
C ILE A 37 7.29 11.67 -4.46
N LYS A 38 8.39 10.99 -4.20
CA LYS A 38 9.61 11.59 -3.68
C LYS A 38 10.22 12.59 -4.67
N GLU A 39 10.21 12.26 -5.95
CA GLU A 39 10.69 13.14 -7.02
C GLU A 39 9.82 14.39 -7.19
N ALA A 40 8.56 14.34 -6.78
CA ALA A 40 7.66 15.49 -6.73
C ALA A 40 7.88 16.38 -5.50
N ASP A 41 8.92 16.11 -4.71
CA ASP A 41 9.31 16.87 -3.53
C ASP A 41 8.26 16.86 -2.41
N LEU A 42 7.52 15.76 -2.29
CA LEU A 42 6.52 15.52 -1.26
C LEU A 42 7.05 14.60 -0.17
N ASP A 43 6.59 14.82 1.07
CA ASP A 43 6.91 13.93 2.18
C ASP A 43 6.16 12.60 2.02
N VAL A 44 6.93 11.51 1.99
CA VAL A 44 6.39 10.16 1.87
C VAL A 44 7.29 9.19 2.63
N ILE A 45 6.68 8.24 3.33
CA ILE A 45 7.39 7.19 4.06
C ILE A 45 7.47 5.95 3.19
N GLU A 46 8.67 5.41 3.03
CA GLU A 46 8.86 4.13 2.37
C GLU A 46 8.33 3.00 3.26
N ILE A 47 7.59 2.07 2.65
CA ILE A 47 6.93 0.97 3.39
C ILE A 47 7.90 0.13 4.22
N GLU A 48 9.14 -0.01 3.78
CA GLU A 48 10.17 -0.77 4.50
C GLU A 48 10.45 -0.20 5.90
N LYS A 49 10.30 1.09 6.08
CA LYS A 49 10.43 1.73 7.40
C LYS A 49 9.29 1.37 8.34
N LEU A 50 8.12 1.09 7.78
CA LEU A 50 6.95 0.66 8.56
C LEU A 50 7.05 -0.82 8.94
N THR A 51 7.42 -1.66 7.99
CA THR A 51 7.51 -3.11 8.17
C THR A 51 8.79 -3.55 8.86
N ASN A 52 9.82 -2.72 8.83
CA ASN A 52 11.17 -3.02 9.27
C ASN A 52 11.73 -4.28 8.59
N PHE A 53 11.35 -4.48 7.34
CA PHE A 53 11.78 -5.62 6.54
C PHE A 53 11.99 -5.17 5.10
N PRO A 54 13.11 -5.52 4.46
CA PRO A 54 13.38 -5.11 3.09
C PRO A 54 12.47 -5.80 2.09
N GLU A 55 12.25 -5.15 0.96
CA GLU A 55 11.63 -5.77 -0.20
C GLU A 55 12.50 -6.92 -0.69
N ILE A 56 11.93 -8.11 -0.85
CA ILE A 56 12.65 -9.29 -1.29
C ILE A 56 11.95 -9.94 -2.48
N LEU A 57 12.65 -10.89 -3.11
CA LEU A 57 12.13 -11.68 -4.24
C LEU A 57 11.60 -10.78 -5.37
N GLU A 58 12.38 -9.74 -5.70
CA GLU A 58 12.08 -8.80 -6.78
C GLU A 58 10.71 -8.11 -6.62
N GLY A 59 10.38 -7.73 -5.39
CA GLY A 59 9.14 -7.06 -5.08
C GLY A 59 7.93 -7.97 -4.85
N ARG A 60 8.12 -9.29 -4.93
CA ARG A 60 7.03 -10.24 -4.65
C ARG A 60 6.63 -10.23 -3.18
N VAL A 61 7.55 -9.90 -2.30
CA VAL A 61 7.31 -9.76 -0.85
C VAL A 61 7.79 -8.39 -0.41
N LYS A 62 6.88 -7.48 -0.12
CA LYS A 62 7.21 -6.13 0.33
C LYS A 62 6.23 -5.58 1.37
N THR A 63 5.00 -6.04 1.39
CA THR A 63 3.93 -5.45 2.19
C THR A 63 3.16 -6.44 3.04
N LEU A 64 3.49 -7.72 2.97
CA LEU A 64 2.91 -8.76 3.82
C LEU A 64 3.45 -8.61 5.24
N SER A 65 2.79 -7.80 6.05
CA SER A 65 3.25 -7.45 7.39
C SER A 65 2.07 -7.12 8.30
N PRO A 66 2.10 -7.57 9.56
CA PRO A 66 1.10 -7.17 10.55
C PRO A 66 1.02 -5.65 10.76
N TYR A 67 2.11 -4.93 10.54
CA TYR A 67 2.12 -3.46 10.65
C TYR A 67 1.29 -2.79 9.56
N VAL A 68 1.20 -3.40 8.38
CA VAL A 68 0.38 -2.89 7.28
C VAL A 68 -1.06 -3.36 7.45
N HIS A 69 -1.27 -4.68 7.47
CA HIS A 69 -2.62 -5.26 7.51
C HIS A 69 -3.33 -4.98 8.83
N GLY A 70 -2.60 -4.99 9.94
CA GLY A 70 -3.16 -4.60 11.25
C GLY A 70 -3.61 -3.15 11.27
N GLY A 71 -2.87 -2.25 10.63
CA GLY A 71 -3.24 -0.85 10.50
C GLY A 71 -4.51 -0.62 9.68
N ILE A 72 -4.78 -1.51 8.71
CA ILE A 72 -5.99 -1.46 7.89
C ILE A 72 -7.18 -2.12 8.61
N LEU A 73 -6.96 -3.31 9.17
CA LEU A 73 -8.02 -4.21 9.64
C LEU A 73 -8.56 -3.91 11.03
N TYR A 74 -7.82 -3.26 11.92
CA TYR A 74 -8.31 -3.11 13.28
C TYR A 74 -9.58 -2.23 13.30
N LYS A 75 -10.55 -2.66 14.12
CA LYS A 75 -11.80 -1.90 14.28
C LYS A 75 -11.57 -0.74 15.22
N ARG A 76 -11.84 0.48 14.72
CA ARG A 76 -11.58 1.75 15.42
C ARG A 76 -12.42 1.93 16.70
N ASP A 77 -13.53 1.22 16.80
CA ASP A 77 -14.47 1.25 17.92
C ASP A 77 -14.35 0.05 18.86
N ASN A 78 -13.38 -0.84 18.63
CA ASN A 78 -13.18 -2.04 19.46
C ASN A 78 -12.02 -1.81 20.45
N ASN A 79 -12.33 -1.79 21.75
CA ASN A 79 -11.34 -1.52 22.80
C ASN A 79 -10.21 -2.55 22.86
N SER A 80 -10.49 -3.83 22.58
CA SER A 80 -9.49 -4.88 22.53
C SER A 80 -8.51 -4.65 21.35
N HIS A 81 -9.04 -4.29 20.19
CA HIS A 81 -8.21 -3.94 19.02
C HIS A 81 -7.35 -2.71 19.30
N LEU A 82 -7.93 -1.66 19.88
CA LEU A 82 -7.20 -0.45 20.22
C LEU A 82 -6.03 -0.73 21.18
N ALA A 83 -6.27 -1.58 22.20
CA ALA A 83 -5.22 -1.99 23.13
C ALA A 83 -4.09 -2.76 22.41
N THR A 84 -4.43 -3.68 21.53
CA THR A 84 -3.48 -4.50 20.80
C THR A 84 -2.61 -3.65 19.86
N VAL A 85 -3.21 -2.77 19.06
CA VAL A 85 -2.44 -1.92 18.13
C VAL A 85 -1.54 -0.95 18.86
N LYS A 86 -1.97 -0.45 20.01
CA LYS A 86 -1.16 0.41 20.87
C LYS A 86 0.05 -0.35 21.45
N GLU A 87 -0.19 -1.52 22.01
CA GLU A 87 0.85 -2.38 22.57
C GLU A 87 1.91 -2.75 21.55
N LEU A 88 1.50 -3.13 20.35
CA LEU A 88 2.38 -3.54 19.27
C LEU A 88 2.89 -2.40 18.40
N ASN A 89 2.53 -1.17 18.73
CA ASN A 89 2.90 0.03 17.98
C ASN A 89 2.47 -0.03 16.50
N ILE A 90 1.28 -0.55 16.25
CA ILE A 90 0.66 -0.58 14.92
C ILE A 90 -0.14 0.71 14.74
N LYS A 91 0.25 1.52 13.77
CA LYS A 91 -0.42 2.79 13.48
C LYS A 91 -1.52 2.60 12.45
N PRO A 92 -2.61 3.38 12.50
CA PRO A 92 -3.71 3.24 11.56
C PRO A 92 -3.30 3.59 10.14
N ILE A 93 -3.88 2.85 9.19
CA ILE A 93 -3.89 3.18 7.78
C ILE A 93 -5.35 3.41 7.42
N ASP A 94 -5.70 4.64 7.11
CA ASP A 94 -7.10 5.08 6.96
C ASP A 94 -7.55 5.08 5.49
N ILE A 95 -6.61 5.24 4.58
CA ILE A 95 -6.86 5.31 3.14
C ILE A 95 -5.90 4.37 2.43
N VAL A 96 -6.44 3.56 1.51
CA VAL A 96 -5.63 2.70 0.63
C VAL A 96 -5.96 3.05 -0.81
N VAL A 97 -4.93 3.41 -1.58
CA VAL A 97 -5.07 3.71 -3.01
C VAL A 97 -4.18 2.75 -3.78
N VAL A 98 -4.79 1.85 -4.48
CA VAL A 98 -4.10 0.82 -5.27
C VAL A 98 -4.75 0.70 -6.65
N ASN A 99 -3.95 0.30 -7.63
CA ASN A 99 -4.47 -0.28 -8.85
C ASN A 99 -3.67 -1.56 -9.15
N LEU A 100 -4.35 -2.55 -9.66
CA LEU A 100 -3.74 -3.82 -10.02
C LEU A 100 -2.91 -3.68 -11.29
N TYR A 101 -1.95 -4.57 -11.48
CA TYR A 101 -1.28 -4.72 -12.76
C TYR A 101 -2.31 -5.02 -13.86
N ASP A 102 -2.00 -4.60 -15.09
CA ASP A 102 -2.82 -4.89 -16.24
C ASP A 102 -2.66 -6.36 -16.64
N PHE A 103 -3.34 -7.23 -15.88
CA PHE A 103 -3.28 -8.67 -16.06
C PHE A 103 -3.85 -9.08 -17.43
N GLN A 104 -4.87 -8.38 -17.91
CA GLN A 104 -5.45 -8.64 -19.22
C GLN A 104 -4.44 -8.41 -20.34
N LYS A 105 -3.65 -7.35 -20.26
CA LYS A 105 -2.58 -7.07 -21.21
C LYS A 105 -1.52 -8.16 -21.20
N ALA A 106 -1.15 -8.67 -20.04
CA ALA A 106 -0.21 -9.78 -19.91
C ALA A 106 -0.78 -11.07 -20.50
N LEU A 107 -2.07 -11.36 -20.28
CA LEU A 107 -2.76 -12.50 -20.89
C LEU A 107 -2.77 -12.39 -22.41
N ASP A 108 -3.09 -11.23 -22.95
CA ASP A 108 -3.15 -10.97 -24.39
C ASP A 108 -1.77 -11.15 -25.06
N GLY A 109 -0.69 -10.88 -24.33
CA GLY A 109 0.68 -11.11 -24.79
C GLY A 109 1.08 -12.58 -24.86
N GLY A 110 0.38 -13.47 -24.16
CA GLY A 110 0.57 -14.91 -24.24
C GLY A 110 1.86 -15.47 -23.67
N ASN A 111 2.66 -14.67 -22.94
CA ASN A 111 3.90 -15.13 -22.30
C ASN A 111 3.59 -15.62 -20.88
N PRO A 112 3.74 -16.96 -20.59
CA PRO A 112 3.42 -17.50 -19.27
C PRO A 112 4.19 -16.86 -18.11
N GLU A 113 5.45 -16.53 -18.30
CA GLU A 113 6.28 -15.91 -17.27
C GLU A 113 5.76 -14.50 -16.94
N GLU A 114 5.43 -13.72 -17.96
CA GLU A 114 4.89 -12.37 -17.79
C GLU A 114 3.51 -12.39 -17.14
N ILE A 115 2.67 -13.37 -17.47
CA ILE A 115 1.36 -13.56 -16.84
C ILE A 115 1.52 -13.82 -15.34
N ILE A 116 2.43 -14.71 -14.96
CA ILE A 116 2.70 -15.03 -13.55
C ILE A 116 3.24 -13.81 -12.81
N GLU A 117 4.15 -13.06 -13.42
CA GLU A 117 4.72 -11.84 -12.82
C GLU A 117 3.69 -10.76 -12.55
N ASN A 118 2.59 -10.73 -13.29
CA ASN A 118 1.53 -9.75 -13.11
C ASN A 118 0.48 -10.16 -12.06
N ILE A 119 0.66 -11.29 -11.37
CA ILE A 119 -0.17 -11.67 -10.22
C ILE A 119 0.30 -10.87 -9.01
N ASP A 120 -0.57 -10.04 -8.47
CA ASP A 120 -0.27 -9.16 -7.34
C ASP A 120 -1.09 -9.56 -6.11
N ILE A 121 -0.56 -10.48 -5.33
CA ILE A 121 -1.20 -10.98 -4.12
C ILE A 121 -1.31 -9.89 -3.05
N GLY A 122 -0.26 -9.09 -2.88
CA GLY A 122 -0.24 -8.01 -1.88
C GLY A 122 -1.32 -6.98 -2.14
N CYS A 123 -1.49 -6.57 -3.37
CA CYS A 123 -2.53 -5.61 -3.76
C CYS A 123 -3.94 -6.18 -3.56
N LEU A 124 -4.15 -7.45 -3.87
CA LEU A 124 -5.42 -8.13 -3.62
C LEU A 124 -5.74 -8.19 -2.13
N LEU A 125 -4.76 -8.46 -1.27
CA LEU A 125 -4.94 -8.47 0.18
C LEU A 125 -5.36 -7.10 0.70
N TYR A 126 -4.75 -6.01 0.26
CA TYR A 126 -5.17 -4.67 0.67
C TYR A 126 -6.61 -4.38 0.29
N THR A 127 -7.00 -4.77 -0.91
CA THR A 127 -8.36 -4.57 -1.41
C THR A 127 -9.37 -5.32 -0.55
N SER A 128 -9.07 -6.57 -0.19
CA SER A 128 -9.92 -7.38 0.68
C SER A 128 -10.00 -6.79 2.08
N ASP A 129 -8.86 -6.43 2.67
CA ASP A 129 -8.80 -5.86 4.02
C ASP A 129 -9.58 -4.56 4.12
N ALA A 130 -9.44 -3.68 3.15
CA ALA A 130 -10.20 -2.42 3.11
C ALA A 130 -11.70 -2.66 2.96
N ALA A 131 -12.10 -3.69 2.21
CA ALA A 131 -13.51 -4.04 2.02
C ALA A 131 -14.17 -4.60 3.29
N ASP A 132 -13.39 -5.26 4.16
CA ASP A 132 -13.90 -5.81 5.42
C ASP A 132 -14.39 -4.71 6.39
N GLU A 133 -13.97 -3.48 6.20
CA GLU A 133 -14.42 -2.33 6.99
C GLU A 133 -15.76 -1.75 6.52
N LEU A 134 -16.20 -2.14 5.36
CA LEU A 134 -17.45 -1.67 4.75
C LEU A 134 -18.61 -2.63 5.07
#